data_de656a1b5c12b38cc84183123494e549
#
_entry.id   de656a1b5c12b38cc84183123494e549
#
_cell.length_a   1.000
_cell.length_b   1.000
_cell.length_c   1.000
_cell.angle_alpha   90.00
_cell.angle_beta   90.00
_cell.angle_gamma   90.00
#
_symmetry.space_group_name_H-M   'P 1'
#
loop_
_entity.id
_entity.type
_entity.pdbx_description
1 polymer ?
#
loop_
_entity_poly.entity_id
_entity_poly.type
_entity_poly.pdbx_seq_one_letter_code
_entity_poly.pdbx_strand_id
1 'polypeptide(L)'
;PFIRRPFLFGLGLLLLVVALVYAPYYFSYYNPMLVGWRWAPKTLLVGWGEGLGDAARYLNQRPGAEHSTVAAWYDWTFAPFFVGQTLPFSTENAMRADYSVVYINQVQRNIPDPNLITYFGRRVPEYVVRLNGIDYVWVYPAINSDGSPPDGVVQVGVSMGEAVVLEGYVARSVTKGHGLIITLYWRALESDLPDYSVYVRAVDGEGQIYARADSPPVMGFWPTSRWEAGKLVADEQVLLRPAETEPGAYRLEVGMYDPLTWAVLEPTGGERGQGGGLLLGEVNLP
;
A
#
# COMPACT_ATOMS: atom_id res chain seq x y z
N PRO A 1 -3.50 -23.59 55.45
CA PRO A 1 -3.83 -22.15 55.40
C PRO A 1 -2.63 -21.26 55.01
N PHE A 2 -1.39 -21.62 55.41
CA PHE A 2 -0.18 -20.79 55.17
C PHE A 2 0.26 -20.71 53.72
N ILE A 3 0.05 -21.72 52.88
CA ILE A 3 0.46 -21.76 51.47
C ILE A 3 -0.47 -20.88 50.59
N ARG A 4 -1.71 -20.63 50.99
CA ARG A 4 -2.66 -19.86 50.20
C ARG A 4 -2.31 -18.37 50.11
N ARG A 5 -1.80 -17.74 51.16
CA ARG A 5 -1.48 -16.30 51.18
C ARG A 5 -0.32 -15.91 50.26
N PRO A 6 0.87 -16.55 50.31
CA PRO A 6 1.95 -16.21 49.37
C PRO A 6 1.60 -16.54 47.92
N PHE A 7 0.80 -17.57 47.66
CA PHE A 7 0.31 -17.89 46.30
C PHE A 7 -0.63 -16.80 45.79
N LEU A 8 -1.59 -16.35 46.58
CA LEU A 8 -2.51 -15.27 46.20
C LEU A 8 -1.78 -13.93 45.98
N PHE A 9 -0.76 -13.65 46.81
CA PHE A 9 0.08 -12.47 46.65
C PHE A 9 0.89 -12.55 45.34
N GLY A 10 1.52 -13.67 45.05
CA GLY A 10 2.26 -13.91 43.80
C GLY A 10 1.36 -13.80 42.56
N LEU A 11 0.15 -14.36 42.62
CA LEU A 11 -0.84 -14.24 41.54
C LEU A 11 -1.29 -12.79 41.35
N GLY A 12 -1.55 -12.06 42.44
CA GLY A 12 -1.92 -10.65 42.41
C GLY A 12 -0.81 -9.78 41.78
N LEU A 13 0.45 -10.04 42.16
CA LEU A 13 1.62 -9.36 41.58
C LEU A 13 1.76 -9.66 40.08
N LEU A 14 1.58 -10.91 39.67
CA LEU A 14 1.62 -11.32 38.26
C LEU A 14 0.55 -10.60 37.44
N LEU A 15 -0.69 -10.55 37.94
CA LEU A 15 -1.79 -9.85 37.29
C LEU A 15 -1.53 -8.34 37.19
N LEU A 16 -0.96 -7.74 38.23
CA LEU A 16 -0.57 -6.32 38.19
C LEU A 16 0.51 -6.05 37.16
N VAL A 17 1.54 -6.91 37.07
CA VAL A 17 2.60 -6.79 36.08
C VAL A 17 2.02 -6.92 34.66
N VAL A 18 1.15 -7.91 34.42
CA VAL A 18 0.46 -8.05 33.14
C VAL A 18 -0.36 -6.80 32.83
N ALA A 19 -1.14 -6.29 33.79
CA ALA A 19 -1.93 -5.07 33.58
C ALA A 19 -1.04 -3.86 33.22
N LEU A 20 0.10 -3.68 33.89
CA LEU A 20 1.01 -2.56 33.62
C LEU A 20 1.70 -2.71 32.25
N VAL A 21 2.09 -3.92 31.85
CA VAL A 21 2.76 -4.20 30.57
C VAL A 21 1.82 -3.95 29.39
N TYR A 22 0.52 -4.26 29.53
CA TYR A 22 -0.47 -4.12 28.44
C TYR A 22 -1.25 -2.81 28.48
N ALA A 23 -0.98 -1.92 29.46
CA ALA A 23 -1.60 -0.61 29.49
C ALA A 23 -1.15 0.26 28.30
N PRO A 24 -2.04 1.09 27.70
CA PRO A 24 -3.48 1.15 27.93
C PRO A 24 -4.30 0.15 27.12
N TYR A 25 -3.65 -0.69 26.30
CA TYR A 25 -4.28 -1.57 25.31
C TYR A 25 -4.49 -2.99 25.85
N TYR A 26 -5.30 -3.15 26.88
CA TYR A 26 -5.53 -4.45 27.54
C TYR A 26 -6.10 -5.54 26.62
N PHE A 27 -6.91 -5.17 25.63
CA PHE A 27 -7.46 -6.10 24.65
C PHE A 27 -6.41 -6.64 23.66
N SER A 28 -5.20 -6.11 23.66
CA SER A 28 -4.08 -6.67 22.91
C SER A 28 -3.33 -7.81 23.62
N TYR A 29 -3.78 -8.17 24.84
CA TYR A 29 -3.25 -9.34 25.57
C TYR A 29 -3.84 -10.64 25.05
N TYR A 30 -3.01 -11.49 24.52
CA TYR A 30 -3.35 -12.87 24.12
C TYR A 30 -2.51 -13.84 24.94
N ASN A 31 -3.20 -14.71 25.70
CA ASN A 31 -2.53 -15.67 26.58
C ASN A 31 -1.52 -16.52 25.79
N PRO A 32 -0.21 -16.43 26.12
CA PRO A 32 0.84 -17.13 25.36
C PRO A 32 0.77 -18.66 25.48
N MET A 33 0.08 -19.18 26.50
CA MET A 33 -0.10 -20.64 26.67
C MET A 33 -1.19 -21.22 25.77
N LEU A 34 -2.12 -20.38 25.26
CA LEU A 34 -3.23 -20.83 24.40
C LEU A 34 -2.99 -20.46 22.94
N VAL A 35 -2.94 -19.18 22.65
CA VAL A 35 -2.86 -18.65 21.27
C VAL A 35 -1.60 -17.79 21.11
N GLY A 36 -1.32 -16.92 22.07
CA GLY A 36 -0.25 -15.94 22.00
C GLY A 36 -0.41 -14.93 20.85
N TRP A 37 0.42 -13.91 20.87
CA TRP A 37 0.38 -12.83 19.89
C TRP A 37 0.67 -13.28 18.43
N ARG A 38 1.46 -14.36 18.25
CA ARG A 38 1.84 -14.89 16.92
C ARG A 38 0.67 -15.54 16.18
N TRP A 39 -0.26 -16.14 16.93
CA TRP A 39 -1.37 -16.91 16.37
C TRP A 39 -2.70 -16.16 16.45
N ALA A 40 -2.84 -15.23 17.41
CA ALA A 40 -4.07 -14.48 17.60
C ALA A 40 -4.61 -13.85 16.30
N PRO A 41 -3.81 -13.11 15.49
CA PRO A 41 -4.31 -12.52 14.24
C PRO A 41 -4.71 -13.53 13.16
N LYS A 42 -4.31 -14.80 13.30
CA LYS A 42 -4.60 -15.86 12.33
C LYS A 42 -5.85 -16.67 12.69
N THR A 43 -6.26 -16.64 13.95
CA THR A 43 -7.30 -17.52 14.50
C THR A 43 -8.47 -16.79 15.13
N LEU A 44 -8.26 -15.55 15.54
CA LEU A 44 -9.26 -14.71 16.19
C LEU A 44 -9.45 -13.40 15.42
N LEU A 45 -10.65 -12.86 15.49
CA LEU A 45 -10.88 -11.48 15.03
C LEU A 45 -10.27 -10.53 16.06
N VAL A 46 -9.31 -9.73 15.60
CA VAL A 46 -8.49 -8.85 16.45
C VAL A 46 -8.86 -7.40 16.17
N GLY A 47 -8.89 -6.59 17.22
CA GLY A 47 -8.99 -5.14 17.12
C GLY A 47 -10.42 -4.59 17.21
N TRP A 48 -10.56 -3.64 18.13
CA TRP A 48 -11.79 -2.88 18.40
C TRP A 48 -11.54 -1.37 18.39
N GLY A 49 -10.43 -0.93 17.73
CA GLY A 49 -10.03 0.47 17.64
C GLY A 49 -8.71 0.79 18.34
N GLU A 50 -8.06 -0.21 18.97
CA GLU A 50 -6.76 -0.01 19.61
C GLU A 50 -5.72 0.44 18.59
N GLY A 51 -4.90 1.42 18.97
CA GLY A 51 -3.84 1.97 18.14
C GLY A 51 -4.29 3.01 17.12
N LEU A 52 -5.59 3.21 16.86
CA LEU A 52 -6.06 4.26 15.96
C LEU A 52 -5.70 5.67 16.47
N GLY A 53 -5.77 5.89 17.79
CA GLY A 53 -5.30 7.15 18.38
C GLY A 53 -3.79 7.36 18.21
N ASP A 54 -2.97 6.28 18.16
CA ASP A 54 -1.53 6.39 17.91
C ASP A 54 -1.26 6.77 16.46
N ALA A 55 -2.01 6.19 15.52
CA ALA A 55 -1.94 6.57 14.10
C ALA A 55 -2.36 8.03 13.89
N ALA A 56 -3.42 8.49 14.56
CA ALA A 56 -3.84 9.88 14.50
C ALA A 56 -2.77 10.83 15.05
N ARG A 57 -2.17 10.50 16.20
CA ARG A 57 -1.05 11.29 16.78
C ARG A 57 0.17 11.33 15.89
N TYR A 58 0.47 10.25 15.19
CA TYR A 58 1.53 10.22 14.19
C TYR A 58 1.24 11.21 13.05
N LEU A 59 0.03 11.17 12.49
CA LEU A 59 -0.38 12.07 11.40
C LEU A 59 -0.45 13.54 11.84
N ASN A 60 -0.81 13.83 13.08
CA ASN A 60 -0.80 15.19 13.63
C ASN A 60 0.59 15.85 13.65
N GLN A 61 1.66 15.06 13.54
CA GLN A 61 3.03 15.58 13.46
C GLN A 61 3.45 15.93 12.03
N ARG A 62 2.61 15.66 11.03
CA ARG A 62 2.89 15.98 9.63
C ARG A 62 2.58 17.46 9.36
N PRO A 63 3.42 18.13 8.55
CA PRO A 63 3.12 19.50 8.13
C PRO A 63 1.74 19.58 7.45
N GLY A 64 0.91 20.54 7.84
CA GLY A 64 -0.42 20.73 7.26
C GLY A 64 -1.48 19.72 7.69
N ALA A 65 -1.24 18.96 8.78
CA ALA A 65 -2.17 17.93 9.27
C ALA A 65 -3.59 18.46 9.52
N GLU A 66 -3.72 19.73 9.94
CA GLU A 66 -5.00 20.42 10.18
C GLU A 66 -5.84 20.62 8.91
N HIS A 67 -5.21 20.58 7.75
CA HIS A 67 -5.86 20.70 6.41
C HIS A 67 -5.99 19.36 5.71
N SER A 68 -5.39 18.30 6.28
CA SER A 68 -5.38 16.98 5.66
C SER A 68 -6.67 16.22 5.91
N THR A 69 -7.02 15.38 4.94
CA THR A 69 -8.13 14.42 5.01
C THR A 69 -7.60 13.01 5.22
N VAL A 70 -8.25 12.24 6.10
CA VAL A 70 -7.89 10.84 6.38
C VAL A 70 -9.10 9.94 6.22
N ALA A 71 -9.01 8.93 5.35
CA ALA A 71 -9.98 7.85 5.28
C ALA A 71 -9.60 6.76 6.31
N ALA A 72 -10.41 6.56 7.36
CA ALA A 72 -10.11 5.65 8.44
C ALA A 72 -11.22 4.61 8.66
N TRP A 73 -10.81 3.35 8.89
CA TRP A 73 -11.70 2.34 9.45
C TRP A 73 -11.95 2.65 10.93
N TYR A 74 -13.19 2.55 11.37
CA TYR A 74 -13.63 3.08 12.67
C TYR A 74 -13.34 4.58 12.83
N ASP A 75 -13.77 5.35 11.83
CA ASP A 75 -13.58 6.82 11.75
C ASP A 75 -13.97 7.54 13.05
N TRP A 76 -15.07 7.16 13.71
CA TRP A 76 -15.48 7.71 15.01
C TRP A 76 -14.47 7.45 16.15
N THR A 77 -13.65 6.38 16.06
CA THR A 77 -12.60 6.08 17.04
C THR A 77 -11.32 6.84 16.73
N PHE A 78 -11.07 7.13 15.46
CA PHE A 78 -9.90 7.87 14.97
C PHE A 78 -10.08 9.39 15.09
N ALA A 79 -11.23 9.93 14.70
CA ALA A 79 -11.52 11.35 14.61
C ALA A 79 -11.24 12.17 15.88
N PRO A 80 -11.54 11.68 17.10
CA PRO A 80 -11.26 12.46 18.32
C PRO A 80 -9.79 12.77 18.58
N PHE A 81 -8.87 12.06 17.92
CA PHE A 81 -7.42 12.18 18.09
C PHE A 81 -6.72 12.87 16.91
N PHE A 82 -7.43 13.10 15.80
CA PHE A 82 -6.87 13.73 14.60
C PHE A 82 -7.29 15.20 14.49
N VAL A 83 -6.34 16.08 14.14
CA VAL A 83 -6.59 17.53 14.04
C VAL A 83 -7.24 17.96 12.73
N GLY A 84 -7.13 17.14 11.66
CA GLY A 84 -7.72 17.40 10.34
C GLY A 84 -9.09 16.75 10.17
N GLN A 85 -9.48 16.51 8.92
CA GLN A 85 -10.76 15.90 8.59
C GLN A 85 -10.67 14.38 8.52
N THR A 86 -11.54 13.67 9.22
CA THR A 86 -11.69 12.21 9.12
C THR A 86 -12.90 11.85 8.27
N LEU A 87 -12.70 10.92 7.34
CA LEU A 87 -13.73 10.35 6.47
C LEU A 87 -13.89 8.84 6.76
N PRO A 88 -15.10 8.28 6.65
CA PRO A 88 -15.29 6.83 6.71
C PRO A 88 -14.47 6.15 5.62
N PHE A 89 -13.87 5.00 5.93
CA PHE A 89 -13.11 4.23 4.95
C PHE A 89 -14.05 3.60 3.92
N SER A 90 -14.03 4.10 2.71
CA SER A 90 -14.68 3.57 1.52
C SER A 90 -13.69 3.60 0.35
N THR A 91 -13.98 2.91 -0.74
CA THR A 91 -13.13 2.97 -1.95
C THR A 91 -12.93 4.41 -2.40
N GLU A 92 -14.00 5.17 -2.52
CA GLU A 92 -13.94 6.57 -2.98
C GLU A 92 -13.09 7.43 -2.04
N ASN A 93 -13.35 7.37 -0.73
CA ASN A 93 -12.63 8.18 0.24
C ASN A 93 -11.15 7.78 0.35
N ALA A 94 -10.86 6.47 0.28
CA ALA A 94 -9.48 5.97 0.34
C ALA A 94 -8.64 6.38 -0.88
N MET A 95 -9.29 6.61 -2.04
CA MET A 95 -8.60 7.07 -3.25
C MET A 95 -8.36 8.59 -3.26
N ARG A 96 -9.20 9.37 -2.56
CA ARG A 96 -9.15 10.84 -2.57
C ARG A 96 -8.46 11.46 -1.36
N ALA A 97 -8.43 10.75 -0.23
CA ALA A 97 -7.86 11.27 1.01
C ALA A 97 -6.34 11.42 0.93
N ASP A 98 -5.79 12.38 1.68
CA ASP A 98 -4.35 12.57 1.82
C ASP A 98 -3.67 11.38 2.51
N TYR A 99 -4.43 10.67 3.36
CA TYR A 99 -3.99 9.41 3.97
C TYR A 99 -5.12 8.42 4.07
N SER A 100 -4.74 7.13 3.96
CA SER A 100 -5.63 6.00 4.22
C SER A 100 -5.13 5.20 5.42
N VAL A 101 -6.02 4.98 6.39
CA VAL A 101 -5.73 4.23 7.61
C VAL A 101 -6.45 2.89 7.56
N VAL A 102 -5.69 1.84 7.28
CA VAL A 102 -6.17 0.45 7.21
C VAL A 102 -5.99 -0.20 8.57
N TYR A 103 -6.98 -0.98 9.00
CA TYR A 103 -7.04 -1.57 10.33
C TYR A 103 -7.03 -3.10 10.28
N ILE A 104 -6.45 -3.77 11.29
CA ILE A 104 -6.26 -5.23 11.31
C ILE A 104 -7.56 -6.02 11.09
N ASN A 105 -8.63 -5.64 11.76
CA ASN A 105 -9.92 -6.30 11.63
C ASN A 105 -10.52 -6.17 10.22
N GLN A 106 -10.26 -5.04 9.55
CA GLN A 106 -10.61 -4.80 8.16
C GLN A 106 -9.86 -5.76 7.23
N VAL A 107 -8.53 -5.90 7.44
CA VAL A 107 -7.67 -6.84 6.70
C VAL A 107 -8.12 -8.28 6.91
N GLN A 108 -8.40 -8.68 8.16
CA GLN A 108 -8.85 -10.04 8.47
C GLN A 108 -10.19 -10.40 7.81
N ARG A 109 -11.07 -9.42 7.61
CA ARG A 109 -12.41 -9.61 7.05
C ARG A 109 -12.49 -9.31 5.56
N ASN A 110 -11.44 -8.78 4.95
CA ASN A 110 -11.40 -8.32 3.57
C ASN A 110 -12.52 -7.32 3.24
N ILE A 111 -12.69 -6.29 4.08
CA ILE A 111 -13.76 -5.28 3.93
C ILE A 111 -13.19 -3.86 3.81
N PRO A 112 -13.86 -2.93 3.11
CA PRO A 112 -15.18 -3.09 2.44
C PRO A 112 -15.13 -3.90 1.14
N ASP A 113 -13.96 -4.04 0.53
CA ASP A 113 -13.73 -4.75 -0.73
C ASP A 113 -12.41 -5.55 -0.64
N PRO A 114 -12.43 -6.89 -0.92
CA PRO A 114 -11.23 -7.72 -0.89
C PRO A 114 -10.10 -7.23 -1.81
N ASN A 115 -10.44 -6.70 -2.99
CA ASN A 115 -9.45 -6.18 -3.93
C ASN A 115 -8.81 -4.89 -3.41
N LEU A 116 -9.60 -4.03 -2.75
CA LEU A 116 -9.08 -2.82 -2.11
C LEU A 116 -8.09 -3.15 -0.98
N ILE A 117 -8.41 -4.15 -0.14
CA ILE A 117 -7.50 -4.62 0.90
C ILE A 117 -6.24 -5.24 0.29
N THR A 118 -6.39 -6.01 -0.79
CA THR A 118 -5.25 -6.56 -1.54
C THR A 118 -4.38 -5.44 -2.11
N TYR A 119 -4.98 -4.39 -2.66
CA TYR A 119 -4.26 -3.22 -3.18
C TYR A 119 -3.42 -2.55 -2.08
N PHE A 120 -4.02 -2.22 -0.92
CA PHE A 120 -3.25 -1.66 0.20
C PHE A 120 -2.17 -2.61 0.72
N GLY A 121 -2.43 -3.92 0.73
CA GLY A 121 -1.43 -4.93 1.09
C GLY A 121 -0.20 -5.00 0.17
N ARG A 122 -0.29 -4.47 -1.04
CA ARG A 122 0.83 -4.35 -1.99
C ARG A 122 1.65 -3.08 -1.77
N ARG A 123 1.06 -2.04 -1.18
CA ARG A 123 1.73 -0.77 -0.89
C ARG A 123 2.64 -0.87 0.33
N VAL A 124 3.62 0.02 0.40
CA VAL A 124 4.43 0.21 1.61
C VAL A 124 3.71 1.24 2.49
N PRO A 125 3.33 0.88 3.73
CA PRO A 125 2.79 1.86 4.65
C PRO A 125 3.88 2.83 5.09
N GLU A 126 3.53 4.09 5.24
CA GLU A 126 4.41 5.11 5.80
C GLU A 126 4.65 4.90 7.30
N TYR A 127 3.63 4.38 7.97
CA TYR A 127 3.69 4.10 9.40
C TYR A 127 2.85 2.88 9.77
N VAL A 128 3.34 2.12 10.76
CA VAL A 128 2.62 0.94 11.30
C VAL A 128 2.56 1.04 12.81
N VAL A 129 1.35 1.00 13.35
CA VAL A 129 1.15 0.89 14.80
C VAL A 129 1.21 -0.58 15.18
N ARG A 130 2.21 -0.92 15.99
CA ARG A 130 2.40 -2.26 16.51
C ARG A 130 2.14 -2.30 18.01
N LEU A 131 1.18 -3.12 18.42
CA LEU A 131 0.84 -3.31 19.82
C LEU A 131 1.15 -4.75 20.23
N ASN A 132 2.03 -4.91 21.23
CA ASN A 132 2.41 -6.21 21.79
C ASN A 132 2.79 -7.26 20.73
N GLY A 133 3.53 -6.84 19.71
CA GLY A 133 4.03 -7.68 18.62
C GLY A 133 3.08 -7.94 17.47
N ILE A 134 1.87 -7.35 17.49
CA ILE A 134 0.86 -7.43 16.43
C ILE A 134 0.75 -6.08 15.73
N ASP A 135 0.76 -6.07 14.40
CA ASP A 135 0.48 -4.90 13.59
C ASP A 135 -1.02 -4.65 13.56
N TYR A 136 -1.47 -3.51 14.10
CA TYR A 136 -2.88 -3.16 14.23
C TYR A 136 -3.36 -2.16 13.20
N VAL A 137 -2.52 -1.18 12.87
CA VAL A 137 -2.88 -0.07 11.99
C VAL A 137 -1.77 0.17 10.99
N TRP A 138 -2.14 0.33 9.72
CA TRP A 138 -1.23 0.74 8.65
C TRP A 138 -1.70 2.08 8.09
N VAL A 139 -0.79 3.04 8.06
CA VAL A 139 -1.01 4.39 7.50
C VAL A 139 -0.35 4.44 6.12
N TYR A 140 -1.13 4.77 5.12
CA TYR A 140 -0.66 4.92 3.73
C TYR A 140 -0.83 6.36 3.27
N PRO A 141 0.18 6.93 2.57
CA PRO A 141 0.04 8.24 1.94
C PRO A 141 -0.95 8.20 0.78
N ALA A 142 -1.36 9.38 0.32
CA ALA A 142 -2.23 9.56 -0.84
C ALA A 142 -1.80 8.72 -2.04
N ILE A 143 -2.78 8.25 -2.80
CA ILE A 143 -2.58 7.64 -4.12
C ILE A 143 -2.45 8.72 -5.17
N ASN A 144 -3.17 9.81 -4.98
CA ASN A 144 -3.25 10.98 -5.85
C ASN A 144 -2.79 12.22 -5.06
N SER A 145 -1.73 12.90 -5.48
CA SER A 145 -1.13 14.01 -4.72
C SER A 145 -0.62 15.13 -5.62
N ASP A 146 -0.45 16.32 -5.04
CA ASP A 146 0.23 17.46 -5.69
C ASP A 146 1.75 17.36 -5.61
N GLY A 147 2.27 16.37 -4.90
CA GLY A 147 3.68 16.22 -4.60
C GLY A 147 4.55 15.73 -5.75
N SER A 148 5.82 15.53 -5.43
CA SER A 148 6.78 14.81 -6.27
C SER A 148 6.86 13.34 -5.81
N PRO A 149 7.41 12.44 -6.65
CA PRO A 149 7.72 11.09 -6.20
C PRO A 149 8.56 11.10 -4.91
N PRO A 150 8.34 10.15 -3.98
CA PRO A 150 9.09 10.09 -2.74
C PRO A 150 10.59 9.82 -2.97
N ASP A 151 11.40 10.04 -1.93
CA ASP A 151 12.84 9.73 -1.98
C ASP A 151 13.08 8.24 -2.29
N GLY A 152 14.15 7.97 -3.05
CA GLY A 152 14.51 6.61 -3.46
C GLY A 152 13.82 6.09 -4.72
N VAL A 153 12.98 6.90 -5.37
CA VAL A 153 12.41 6.60 -6.68
C VAL A 153 13.46 6.79 -7.78
N VAL A 154 13.57 5.81 -8.68
CA VAL A 154 14.37 5.95 -9.91
C VAL A 154 13.63 6.93 -10.82
N GLN A 155 14.24 8.10 -11.05
CA GLN A 155 13.66 9.16 -11.87
C GLN A 155 13.68 8.80 -13.35
N VAL A 156 12.58 9.11 -14.06
CA VAL A 156 12.40 8.83 -15.49
C VAL A 156 12.07 10.10 -16.27
N GLY A 157 10.97 10.77 -15.98
CA GLY A 157 10.59 12.06 -16.60
C GLY A 157 10.25 11.96 -18.08
N VAL A 158 9.67 10.86 -18.54
CA VAL A 158 9.32 10.64 -19.96
C VAL A 158 7.81 10.69 -20.16
N SER A 159 7.35 11.48 -21.12
CA SER A 159 5.92 11.53 -21.50
C SER A 159 5.53 10.32 -22.33
N MET A 160 4.34 9.79 -22.04
CA MET A 160 3.65 8.78 -22.84
C MET A 160 2.55 9.47 -23.65
N GLY A 161 2.77 9.62 -24.93
CA GLY A 161 1.96 10.51 -25.76
C GLY A 161 1.97 11.95 -25.22
N GLU A 162 0.82 12.60 -25.31
CA GLU A 162 0.56 13.93 -24.73
C GLU A 162 -0.24 13.87 -23.43
N ALA A 163 -0.57 12.65 -22.97
CA ALA A 163 -1.54 12.42 -21.90
C ALA A 163 -0.92 12.40 -20.49
N VAL A 164 0.20 11.68 -20.33
CA VAL A 164 0.80 11.43 -19.00
C VAL A 164 2.33 11.44 -19.06
N VAL A 165 2.96 11.70 -17.92
CA VAL A 165 4.41 11.54 -17.72
C VAL A 165 4.64 10.39 -16.75
N LEU A 166 5.57 9.48 -17.08
CA LEU A 166 6.16 8.58 -16.12
C LEU A 166 7.28 9.34 -15.40
N GLU A 167 7.00 9.83 -14.18
CA GLU A 167 7.96 10.58 -13.37
C GLU A 167 9.09 9.68 -12.85
N GLY A 168 8.74 8.43 -12.49
CA GLY A 168 9.70 7.48 -11.96
C GLY A 168 9.08 6.16 -11.53
N TYR A 169 9.91 5.27 -10.98
CA TYR A 169 9.46 3.98 -10.48
C TYR A 169 10.29 3.44 -9.32
N VAL A 170 9.71 2.49 -8.59
CA VAL A 170 10.40 1.66 -7.59
C VAL A 170 10.05 0.22 -7.84
N ALA A 171 11.04 -0.68 -7.83
CA ALA A 171 10.84 -2.12 -7.88
C ALA A 171 11.23 -2.76 -6.55
N ARG A 172 10.39 -3.64 -6.01
CA ARG A 172 10.66 -4.40 -4.78
C ARG A 172 10.16 -5.83 -4.89
N SER A 173 10.86 -6.76 -4.25
CA SER A 173 10.45 -8.17 -4.24
C SER A 173 9.16 -8.39 -3.48
N VAL A 174 8.33 -9.31 -3.95
CA VAL A 174 7.14 -9.77 -3.22
C VAL A 174 7.58 -10.55 -1.98
N THR A 175 6.99 -10.25 -0.83
CA THR A 175 7.38 -10.84 0.48
C THR A 175 7.22 -12.36 0.54
N LYS A 176 6.31 -12.93 -0.26
CA LYS A 176 6.11 -14.38 -0.40
C LYS A 176 5.82 -14.68 -1.87
N GLY A 177 6.79 -15.19 -2.60
CA GLY A 177 6.61 -15.57 -3.99
C GLY A 177 7.76 -15.13 -4.88
N HIS A 178 7.65 -15.46 -6.15
CA HIS A 178 8.64 -15.14 -7.16
C HIS A 178 8.08 -13.99 -8.01
N GLY A 179 8.46 -12.76 -7.69
CA GLY A 179 7.98 -11.61 -8.46
C GLY A 179 8.36 -10.27 -7.83
N LEU A 180 7.96 -9.22 -8.52
CA LEU A 180 8.20 -7.83 -8.15
C LEU A 180 6.88 -7.08 -8.02
N ILE A 181 6.83 -6.13 -7.09
CA ILE A 181 5.86 -5.05 -7.09
C ILE A 181 6.59 -3.85 -7.67
N ILE A 182 6.07 -3.33 -8.76
CA ILE A 182 6.58 -2.16 -9.44
C ILE A 182 5.61 -1.02 -9.12
N THR A 183 6.05 -0.02 -8.37
CA THR A 183 5.28 1.21 -8.17
C THR A 183 5.70 2.19 -9.24
N LEU A 184 4.77 2.56 -10.10
CA LEU A 184 4.93 3.56 -11.15
C LEU A 184 4.34 4.88 -10.66
N TYR A 185 5.04 5.98 -10.87
CA TYR A 185 4.60 7.32 -10.50
C TYR A 185 4.26 8.08 -11.78
N TRP A 186 2.96 8.21 -12.02
CA TRP A 186 2.42 8.88 -13.19
C TRP A 186 1.97 10.29 -12.85
N ARG A 187 2.21 11.25 -13.75
CA ARG A 187 1.60 12.58 -13.67
C ARG A 187 0.71 12.80 -14.89
N ALA A 188 -0.55 13.12 -14.65
CA ALA A 188 -1.46 13.51 -15.72
C ALA A 188 -1.05 14.88 -16.26
N LEU A 189 -1.01 15.04 -17.59
CA LEU A 189 -0.77 16.33 -18.26
C LEU A 189 -2.08 17.08 -18.50
N GLU A 190 -3.17 16.36 -18.63
CA GLU A 190 -4.52 16.89 -18.82
C GLU A 190 -5.54 16.10 -18.00
N SER A 191 -6.72 16.66 -17.79
CA SER A 191 -7.88 16.00 -17.19
C SER A 191 -8.75 15.35 -18.26
N ASP A 192 -9.75 14.56 -17.83
CA ASP A 192 -10.72 13.90 -18.72
C ASP A 192 -10.06 12.95 -19.74
N LEU A 193 -8.99 12.26 -19.32
CA LEU A 193 -8.33 11.25 -20.12
C LEU A 193 -9.26 10.06 -20.42
N PRO A 194 -9.09 9.35 -21.54
CA PRO A 194 -9.66 8.01 -21.71
C PRO A 194 -9.18 7.04 -20.64
N ASP A 195 -9.91 5.94 -20.42
CA ASP A 195 -9.48 4.87 -19.51
C ASP A 195 -8.37 4.04 -20.17
N TYR A 196 -7.13 4.38 -19.85
CA TYR A 196 -5.97 3.63 -20.29
C TYR A 196 -5.65 2.44 -19.37
N SER A 197 -5.00 1.41 -19.92
CA SER A 197 -4.39 0.32 -19.19
C SER A 197 -2.87 0.43 -19.19
N VAL A 198 -2.24 -0.05 -18.11
CA VAL A 198 -0.79 -0.08 -17.93
C VAL A 198 -0.29 -1.48 -18.12
N TYR A 199 0.79 -1.67 -18.87
CA TYR A 199 1.53 -2.90 -18.88
C TYR A 199 2.96 -2.73 -18.38
N VAL A 200 3.46 -3.79 -17.73
CA VAL A 200 4.84 -3.92 -17.29
C VAL A 200 5.34 -5.29 -17.73
N ARG A 201 6.50 -5.33 -18.36
CA ARG A 201 7.12 -6.57 -18.86
C ARG A 201 8.56 -6.65 -18.39
N ALA A 202 9.01 -7.86 -18.05
CA ALA A 202 10.42 -8.17 -17.91
C ALA A 202 10.91 -8.74 -19.25
N VAL A 203 11.90 -8.12 -19.84
CA VAL A 203 12.45 -8.48 -21.16
C VAL A 203 13.97 -8.67 -21.07
N ASP A 204 14.51 -9.53 -21.94
CA ASP A 204 15.96 -9.65 -22.13
C ASP A 204 16.51 -8.61 -23.13
N GLY A 205 17.80 -8.73 -23.47
CA GLY A 205 18.46 -7.86 -24.45
C GLY A 205 17.95 -8.00 -25.90
N GLU A 206 17.24 -9.08 -26.21
CA GLU A 206 16.64 -9.34 -27.51
C GLU A 206 15.15 -8.95 -27.55
N GLY A 207 14.58 -8.49 -26.40
CA GLY A 207 13.18 -8.07 -26.28
C GLY A 207 12.22 -9.24 -26.05
N GLN A 208 12.71 -10.45 -25.78
CA GLN A 208 11.89 -11.58 -25.39
C GLN A 208 11.24 -11.33 -24.04
N ILE A 209 9.93 -11.55 -23.94
CA ILE A 209 9.16 -11.33 -22.70
C ILE A 209 9.22 -12.58 -21.82
N TYR A 210 9.66 -12.42 -20.57
CA TYR A 210 9.77 -13.46 -19.55
C TYR A 210 8.73 -13.36 -18.45
N ALA A 211 8.24 -12.16 -18.17
CA ALA A 211 7.12 -11.94 -17.27
C ALA A 211 6.34 -10.71 -17.72
N ARG A 212 5.05 -10.68 -17.41
CA ARG A 212 4.19 -9.54 -17.73
C ARG A 212 3.14 -9.31 -16.66
N ALA A 213 2.77 -8.06 -16.47
CA ALA A 213 1.60 -7.60 -15.78
C ALA A 213 0.85 -6.63 -16.68
N ASP A 214 -0.47 -6.64 -16.62
CA ASP A 214 -1.34 -5.80 -17.43
C ASP A 214 -2.63 -5.55 -16.65
N SER A 215 -2.91 -4.31 -16.33
CA SER A 215 -4.12 -3.93 -15.60
C SER A 215 -4.42 -2.44 -15.72
N PRO A 216 -5.67 -2.02 -15.50
CA PRO A 216 -5.96 -0.62 -15.28
C PRO A 216 -5.16 -0.07 -14.09
N PRO A 217 -4.77 1.21 -14.11
CA PRO A 217 -4.06 1.84 -13.01
C PRO A 217 -4.79 1.66 -11.67
N VAL A 218 -4.01 1.51 -10.60
CA VAL A 218 -4.54 1.37 -9.24
C VAL A 218 -5.55 0.21 -9.14
N MET A 219 -5.29 -0.90 -9.86
CA MET A 219 -6.22 -2.05 -9.99
C MET A 219 -7.64 -1.65 -10.44
N GLY A 220 -7.80 -0.56 -11.18
CA GLY A 220 -9.08 -0.02 -11.64
C GLY A 220 -9.85 0.82 -10.62
N PHE A 221 -9.36 0.99 -9.38
CA PHE A 221 -9.99 1.85 -8.39
C PHE A 221 -9.87 3.33 -8.72
N TRP A 222 -8.79 3.72 -9.43
CA TRP A 222 -8.53 5.09 -9.86
C TRP A 222 -8.10 5.12 -11.33
N PRO A 223 -9.06 4.90 -12.27
CA PRO A 223 -8.78 4.89 -13.70
C PRO A 223 -8.32 6.28 -14.19
N THR A 224 -7.64 6.32 -15.33
CA THR A 224 -7.08 7.57 -15.87
C THR A 224 -8.11 8.65 -16.14
N SER A 225 -9.37 8.29 -16.42
CA SER A 225 -10.50 9.23 -16.55
C SER A 225 -10.81 10.03 -15.29
N ARG A 226 -10.29 9.61 -14.13
CA ARG A 226 -10.41 10.33 -12.84
C ARG A 226 -9.17 11.11 -12.47
N TRP A 227 -8.13 11.06 -13.30
CA TRP A 227 -6.91 11.79 -13.04
C TRP A 227 -7.09 13.27 -13.32
N GLU A 228 -6.51 14.10 -12.47
CA GLU A 228 -6.52 15.55 -12.61
C GLU A 228 -5.18 16.02 -13.13
N ALA A 229 -5.19 17.01 -14.03
CA ALA A 229 -3.96 17.59 -14.58
C ALA A 229 -3.00 18.06 -13.46
N GLY A 230 -1.73 17.71 -13.60
CA GLY A 230 -0.68 18.06 -12.63
C GLY A 230 -0.60 17.13 -11.41
N LYS A 231 -1.59 16.27 -11.14
CA LYS A 231 -1.55 15.34 -10.02
C LYS A 231 -0.65 14.13 -10.30
N LEU A 232 0.08 13.72 -9.27
CA LEU A 232 0.90 12.51 -9.26
C LEU A 232 0.07 11.33 -8.77
N VAL A 233 0.03 10.24 -9.53
CA VAL A 233 -0.67 8.99 -9.18
C VAL A 233 0.34 7.88 -8.98
N ALA A 234 0.29 7.21 -7.82
CA ALA A 234 1.09 6.03 -7.52
C ALA A 234 0.31 4.77 -7.88
N ASP A 235 0.83 4.00 -8.84
CA ASP A 235 0.21 2.79 -9.39
C ASP A 235 1.10 1.57 -9.12
N GLU A 236 0.56 0.56 -8.42
CA GLU A 236 1.25 -0.68 -8.09
C GLU A 236 0.91 -1.81 -9.05
N GLN A 237 1.87 -2.17 -9.89
CA GLN A 237 1.80 -3.33 -10.79
C GLN A 237 2.53 -4.53 -10.18
N VAL A 238 1.93 -5.72 -10.23
CA VAL A 238 2.54 -6.96 -9.72
C VAL A 238 3.03 -7.80 -10.88
N LEU A 239 4.34 -7.91 -11.01
CA LEU A 239 5.00 -8.71 -12.03
C LEU A 239 5.42 -10.05 -11.42
N LEU A 240 4.64 -11.09 -11.66
CA LEU A 240 4.94 -12.44 -11.19
C LEU A 240 5.86 -13.15 -12.18
N ARG A 241 6.90 -13.79 -11.68
CA ARG A 241 7.79 -14.64 -12.49
C ARG A 241 7.10 -15.98 -12.77
N PRO A 242 6.89 -16.37 -14.04
CA PRO A 242 6.46 -17.70 -14.39
C PRO A 242 7.45 -18.78 -13.90
N ALA A 243 6.96 -19.98 -13.61
CA ALA A 243 7.80 -21.06 -13.06
C ALA A 243 8.92 -21.50 -14.02
N GLU A 244 8.68 -21.36 -15.30
CA GLU A 244 9.62 -21.67 -16.39
C GLU A 244 10.66 -20.59 -16.65
N THR A 245 10.49 -19.41 -16.05
CA THR A 245 11.43 -18.29 -16.20
C THR A 245 12.55 -18.42 -15.16
N GLU A 246 13.79 -18.36 -15.59
CA GLU A 246 14.93 -18.36 -14.67
C GLU A 246 15.00 -17.05 -13.87
N PRO A 247 15.39 -17.12 -12.58
CA PRO A 247 15.70 -15.91 -11.82
C PRO A 247 16.88 -15.16 -12.46
N GLY A 248 16.83 -13.84 -12.51
CA GLY A 248 17.91 -13.08 -13.12
C GLY A 248 17.63 -11.60 -13.31
N ALA A 249 18.57 -10.92 -13.94
CA ALA A 249 18.46 -9.53 -14.34
C ALA A 249 17.71 -9.40 -15.65
N TYR A 250 16.65 -8.62 -15.65
CA TYR A 250 15.82 -8.30 -16.82
C TYR A 250 15.60 -6.81 -16.89
N ARG A 251 15.45 -6.27 -18.09
CA ARG A 251 15.00 -4.89 -18.25
C ARG A 251 13.48 -4.81 -18.09
N LEU A 252 13.00 -3.71 -17.54
CA LEU A 252 11.56 -3.44 -17.53
C LEU A 252 11.15 -2.69 -18.79
N GLU A 253 10.12 -3.15 -19.48
CA GLU A 253 9.38 -2.38 -20.46
C GLU A 253 8.05 -1.96 -19.84
N VAL A 254 7.78 -0.65 -19.83
CA VAL A 254 6.54 -0.07 -19.27
C VAL A 254 5.83 0.73 -20.36
N GLY A 255 4.53 0.52 -20.49
CA GLY A 255 3.71 1.26 -21.42
C GLY A 255 2.29 1.47 -20.92
N MET A 256 1.60 2.38 -21.59
CA MET A 256 0.19 2.66 -21.37
C MET A 256 -0.52 2.58 -22.73
N TYR A 257 -1.72 2.02 -22.77
CA TYR A 257 -2.46 1.83 -24.00
C TYR A 257 -3.97 2.00 -23.80
N ASP A 258 -4.67 2.33 -24.87
CA ASP A 258 -6.12 2.33 -24.92
C ASP A 258 -6.63 0.88 -25.06
N PRO A 259 -7.38 0.34 -24.08
CA PRO A 259 -7.86 -1.05 -24.13
C PRO A 259 -8.93 -1.30 -25.18
N LEU A 260 -9.53 -0.28 -25.76
CA LEU A 260 -10.55 -0.40 -26.83
C LEU A 260 -9.91 -0.51 -28.21
N THR A 261 -8.83 0.24 -28.47
CA THR A 261 -8.16 0.34 -29.77
C THR A 261 -6.82 -0.42 -29.80
N TRP A 262 -6.26 -0.76 -28.66
CA TRP A 262 -4.92 -1.33 -28.46
C TRP A 262 -3.78 -0.37 -28.86
N ALA A 263 -4.12 0.89 -29.09
CA ALA A 263 -3.13 1.91 -29.41
C ALA A 263 -2.26 2.21 -28.17
N VAL A 264 -0.95 2.00 -28.30
CA VAL A 264 0.03 2.29 -27.26
C VAL A 264 0.34 3.79 -27.29
N LEU A 265 0.39 4.42 -26.11
CA LEU A 265 0.90 5.78 -25.96
C LEU A 265 2.41 5.76 -26.14
N GLU A 266 2.88 6.34 -27.24
CA GLU A 266 4.30 6.34 -27.58
C GLU A 266 5.12 7.21 -26.63
N PRO A 267 6.24 6.71 -26.05
CA PRO A 267 7.14 7.53 -25.27
C PRO A 267 7.83 8.57 -26.13
N THR A 268 7.86 9.83 -25.64
CA THR A 268 8.47 10.96 -26.37
C THR A 268 9.99 11.05 -26.21
N GLY A 269 10.59 10.12 -25.49
CA GLY A 269 12.03 10.03 -25.25
C GLY A 269 12.41 8.68 -24.64
N GLY A 270 13.69 8.48 -24.37
CA GLY A 270 14.21 7.22 -23.87
C GLY A 270 14.29 6.13 -24.92
N GLU A 271 14.67 4.93 -24.50
CA GLU A 271 14.78 3.76 -25.36
C GLU A 271 13.43 3.05 -25.45
N ARG A 272 13.00 2.71 -26.67
CA ARG A 272 11.73 1.99 -26.88
C ARG A 272 11.94 0.49 -26.86
N GLY A 273 11.04 -0.21 -26.18
CA GLY A 273 10.91 -1.65 -26.24
C GLY A 273 10.17 -2.13 -27.50
N GLN A 274 10.22 -3.43 -27.76
CA GLN A 274 9.53 -4.03 -28.89
C GLN A 274 7.99 -3.96 -28.77
N GLY A 275 7.46 -3.79 -27.55
CA GLY A 275 6.04 -3.58 -27.31
C GLY A 275 5.57 -2.15 -27.50
N GLY A 276 6.45 -1.23 -27.91
CA GLY A 276 6.16 0.20 -28.09
C GLY A 276 6.23 1.04 -26.82
N GLY A 277 6.50 0.43 -25.67
CA GLY A 277 6.68 1.12 -24.40
C GLY A 277 8.10 1.63 -24.17
N LEU A 278 8.32 2.21 -23.02
CA LEU A 278 9.60 2.72 -22.56
C LEU A 278 10.41 1.60 -21.89
N LEU A 279 11.65 1.39 -22.34
CA LEU A 279 12.60 0.52 -21.66
C LEU A 279 13.23 1.27 -20.48
N LEU A 280 13.08 0.71 -19.30
CA LEU A 280 13.67 1.17 -18.05
C LEU A 280 14.95 0.39 -17.71
N GLY A 281 15.52 0.69 -16.54
CA GLY A 281 16.69 -0.01 -16.03
C GLY A 281 16.43 -1.50 -15.73
N GLU A 282 17.52 -2.18 -15.38
CA GLU A 282 17.47 -3.59 -14.99
C GLU A 282 16.85 -3.77 -13.60
N VAL A 283 16.10 -4.84 -13.45
CA VAL A 283 15.57 -5.33 -12.18
C VAL A 283 15.94 -6.79 -12.00
N ASN A 284 16.14 -7.19 -10.75
CA ASN A 284 16.39 -8.60 -10.45
C ASN A 284 15.06 -9.29 -10.17
N LEU A 285 14.62 -10.15 -11.10
CA LEU A 285 13.41 -10.95 -10.97
C LEU A 285 13.73 -12.21 -10.16
N PRO A 286 13.23 -12.34 -8.91
CA PRO A 286 13.65 -13.38 -7.97
C PRO A 286 13.10 -14.77 -8.30
#